data_5f13cdb14429ab68fffa78dcde199f29
#
_entry.id   5f13cdb14429ab68fffa78dcde199f29
#
_cell.length_a   1.000
_cell.length_b   1.000
_cell.length_c   1.000
_cell.angle_alpha   90.00
_cell.angle_beta   90.00
_cell.angle_gamma   90.00
#
_symmetry.space_group_name_H-M   'P 1'
#
loop_
_entity.id
_entity.type
_entity.pdbx_description
1 polymer ?
#
loop_
_entity_poly.entity_id
_entity_poly.type
_entity_poly.pdbx_seq_one_letter_code
_entity_poly.pdbx_strand_id
1 'polypeptide(L)'
;RTAEAIMEKLPPMSLIVNATGMGKDLPGSPIPNSSNFPDHAIVWELNYRGSLEFYRHAQDQQKRRKMRVHDGWDYFLLGWSSVMEEVFHFELTESLMSQLKQTAKPLRNE
;
A
#
# COMPACT_ATOMS: atom_id res chain seq x y z
N ARG A 1 21.34 11.01 7.37
CA ARG A 1 20.49 9.95 7.92
C ARG A 1 20.00 9.06 6.79
N THR A 2 20.08 7.78 6.98
CA THR A 2 19.51 6.79 6.05
C THR A 2 18.10 6.40 6.48
N ALA A 3 17.29 5.95 5.53
CA ALA A 3 15.95 5.43 5.85
C ALA A 3 16.02 4.25 6.82
N GLU A 4 17.01 3.37 6.65
CA GLU A 4 17.24 2.24 7.56
C GLU A 4 17.47 2.70 9.01
N ALA A 5 18.33 3.69 9.22
CA ALA A 5 18.62 4.21 10.55
C ALA A 5 17.39 4.88 11.19
N ILE A 6 16.52 5.46 10.38
CA ILE A 6 15.25 6.02 10.86
C ILE A 6 14.31 4.89 11.27
N MET A 7 14.19 3.84 10.42
CA MET A 7 13.34 2.69 10.70
C MET A 7 13.67 2.03 12.05
N GLU A 8 14.95 1.87 12.36
CA GLU A 8 15.40 1.27 13.63
C GLU A 8 14.97 2.04 14.88
N LYS A 9 14.69 3.33 14.72
CA LYS A 9 14.32 4.21 15.84
C LYS A 9 12.81 4.41 16.00
N LEU A 10 12.02 3.87 15.07
CA LEU A 10 10.56 4.03 15.13
C LEU A 10 9.98 3.20 16.28
N PRO A 11 9.06 3.81 17.06
CA PRO A 11 8.38 3.06 18.11
C PRO A 11 7.43 2.01 17.55
N PRO A 12 7.04 1.02 18.37
CA PRO A 12 5.96 0.10 17.99
C PRO A 12 4.69 0.85 17.59
N MET A 13 3.88 0.22 16.74
CA MET A 13 2.62 0.78 16.24
C MET A 13 2.77 2.00 15.30
N SER A 14 3.97 2.24 14.78
CA SER A 14 4.19 3.30 13.78
C SER A 14 3.46 3.01 12.47
N LEU A 15 3.03 4.07 11.80
CA LEU A 15 2.53 4.01 10.42
C LEU A 15 3.69 4.29 9.46
N ILE A 16 3.91 3.38 8.53
CA ILE A 16 4.97 3.51 7.53
C ILE A 16 4.36 3.42 6.14
N VAL A 17 4.57 4.45 5.34
CA VAL A 17 3.96 4.58 4.01
C VAL A 17 5.03 4.69 2.95
N ASN A 18 4.96 3.84 1.91
CA ASN A 18 5.74 4.04 0.69
C ASN A 18 4.93 4.85 -0.31
N ALA A 19 5.29 6.12 -0.46
CA ALA A 19 4.70 7.04 -1.43
C ALA A 19 5.71 7.46 -2.50
N THR A 20 6.76 6.66 -2.73
CA THR A 20 7.89 7.04 -3.59
C THR A 20 7.75 6.64 -5.05
N GLY A 21 6.79 5.77 -5.39
CA GLY A 21 6.71 5.16 -6.71
C GLY A 21 7.71 4.02 -6.94
N MET A 22 8.64 3.79 -6.02
CA MET A 22 9.58 2.67 -6.11
C MET A 22 8.85 1.34 -5.94
N GLY A 23 9.17 0.39 -6.80
CA GLY A 23 8.48 -0.90 -6.86
C GLY A 23 7.40 -0.95 -7.94
N LYS A 24 7.04 0.19 -8.52
CA LYS A 24 6.10 0.32 -9.64
C LYS A 24 6.81 0.93 -10.87
N ASP A 25 6.98 2.24 -10.86
CA ASP A 25 7.58 2.97 -11.98
C ASP A 25 9.11 3.01 -11.92
N LEU A 26 9.64 2.92 -10.72
CA LEU A 26 11.07 2.81 -10.45
C LEU A 26 11.36 1.45 -9.80
N PRO A 27 12.50 0.82 -10.12
CA PRO A 27 12.85 -0.45 -9.50
C PRO A 27 13.26 -0.26 -8.03
N GLY A 28 13.13 -1.32 -7.26
CA GLY A 28 13.64 -1.37 -5.90
C GLY A 28 12.63 -0.98 -4.83
N SER A 29 13.18 -0.60 -3.69
CA SER A 29 12.44 -0.22 -2.49
C SER A 29 13.10 1.00 -1.85
N PRO A 30 12.32 1.87 -1.18
CA PRO A 30 12.91 3.03 -0.49
C PRO A 30 13.75 2.67 0.74
N ILE A 31 13.67 1.41 1.19
CA ILE A 31 14.49 0.92 2.32
C ILE A 31 15.20 -0.37 1.91
N PRO A 32 16.39 -0.65 2.46
CA PRO A 32 17.08 -1.92 2.17
C PRO A 32 16.34 -3.11 2.80
N ASN A 33 16.50 -4.28 2.19
CA ASN A 33 15.86 -5.52 2.67
C ASN A 33 16.36 -5.96 4.05
N SER A 34 17.48 -5.41 4.50
CA SER A 34 17.99 -5.62 5.87
C SER A 34 17.22 -4.86 6.94
N SER A 35 16.41 -3.89 6.56
CA SER A 35 15.64 -3.08 7.51
C SER A 35 14.58 -3.90 8.22
N ASN A 36 14.42 -3.63 9.51
CA ASN A 36 13.36 -4.23 10.31
C ASN A 36 12.23 -3.21 10.53
N PHE A 37 11.01 -3.66 10.31
CA PHE A 37 9.84 -2.85 10.65
C PHE A 37 9.58 -2.91 12.16
N PRO A 38 9.00 -1.85 12.75
CA PRO A 38 8.61 -1.89 14.17
C PRO A 38 7.51 -2.92 14.42
N ASP A 39 7.48 -3.45 15.64
CA ASP A 39 6.41 -4.36 16.05
C ASP A 39 5.04 -3.66 15.98
N HIS A 40 4.02 -4.39 15.58
CA HIS A 40 2.65 -3.89 15.45
C HIS A 40 2.50 -2.70 14.50
N ALA A 41 3.45 -2.49 13.59
CA ALA A 41 3.37 -1.41 12.62
C ALA A 41 2.18 -1.58 11.67
N ILE A 42 1.70 -0.46 11.15
CA ILE A 42 0.79 -0.42 10.02
C ILE A 42 1.63 0.00 8.82
N VAL A 43 1.73 -0.86 7.82
CA VAL A 43 2.55 -0.61 6.63
C VAL A 43 1.64 -0.44 5.43
N TRP A 44 1.82 0.64 4.71
CA TRP A 44 0.99 0.96 3.55
C TRP A 44 1.85 1.23 2.32
N GLU A 45 1.77 0.33 1.35
CA GLU A 45 2.32 0.52 0.01
C GLU A 45 1.26 1.20 -0.86
N LEU A 46 1.49 2.43 -1.28
CA LEU A 46 0.52 3.15 -2.11
C LEU A 46 0.47 2.64 -3.56
N ASN A 47 1.51 1.95 -4.02
CA ASN A 47 1.49 1.31 -5.32
C ASN A 47 0.62 0.06 -5.31
N TYR A 48 -0.01 -0.24 -6.44
CA TYR A 48 -0.91 -1.39 -6.58
C TYR A 48 -0.46 -2.39 -7.66
N ARG A 49 0.60 -2.06 -8.39
CA ARG A 49 1.16 -2.91 -9.46
C ARG A 49 2.68 -2.78 -9.48
N GLY A 50 3.34 -3.74 -10.12
CA GLY A 50 4.79 -3.79 -10.23
C GLY A 50 5.37 -4.87 -9.32
N SER A 51 6.68 -4.83 -9.11
CA SER A 51 7.37 -5.80 -8.26
C SER A 51 7.03 -5.63 -6.78
N LEU A 52 6.71 -4.42 -6.34
CA LEU A 52 6.28 -4.07 -4.98
C LEU A 52 7.23 -4.63 -3.91
N GLU A 53 8.53 -4.40 -4.07
CA GLU A 53 9.55 -4.95 -3.16
C GLU A 53 9.34 -4.52 -1.70
N PHE A 54 8.99 -3.25 -1.48
CA PHE A 54 8.68 -2.75 -0.14
C PHE A 54 7.51 -3.52 0.50
N TYR A 55 6.45 -3.75 -0.26
CA TYR A 55 5.28 -4.49 0.18
C TYR A 55 5.62 -5.93 0.55
N ARG A 56 6.37 -6.60 -0.33
CA ARG A 56 6.82 -7.99 -0.08
C ARG A 56 7.72 -8.10 1.14
N HIS A 57 8.63 -7.15 1.30
CA HIS A 57 9.50 -7.06 2.46
C HIS A 57 8.68 -6.95 3.76
N ALA A 58 7.65 -6.08 3.75
CA ALA A 58 6.74 -5.96 4.88
C ALA A 58 5.93 -7.24 5.12
N GLN A 59 5.44 -7.88 4.07
CA GLN A 59 4.72 -9.16 4.18
C GLN A 59 5.58 -10.26 4.82
N ASP A 60 6.87 -10.31 4.48
CA ASP A 60 7.78 -11.30 5.04
C ASP A 60 7.95 -11.16 6.57
N GLN A 61 7.81 -9.95 7.09
CA GLN A 61 7.90 -9.68 8.52
C GLN A 61 6.55 -9.61 9.23
N GLN A 62 5.46 -9.61 8.48
CA GLN A 62 4.10 -9.34 8.98
C GLN A 62 3.71 -10.23 10.15
N LYS A 63 3.85 -11.54 10.00
CA LYS A 63 3.43 -12.50 11.03
C LYS A 63 4.29 -12.40 12.29
N ARG A 64 5.59 -12.35 12.11
CA ARG A 64 6.55 -12.29 13.20
C ARG A 64 6.39 -11.03 14.06
N ARG A 65 6.15 -9.90 13.40
CA ARG A 65 6.02 -8.58 14.05
C ARG A 65 4.58 -8.14 14.27
N LYS A 66 3.62 -9.00 13.97
CA LYS A 66 2.18 -8.75 14.18
C LYS A 66 1.74 -7.44 13.54
N MET A 67 2.17 -7.20 12.31
CA MET A 67 1.87 -5.98 11.56
C MET A 67 0.60 -6.12 10.73
N ARG A 68 0.05 -4.99 10.34
CA ARG A 68 -0.96 -4.89 9.28
C ARG A 68 -0.30 -4.29 8.05
N VAL A 69 -0.40 -5.00 6.92
CA VAL A 69 0.27 -4.61 5.68
C VAL A 69 -0.78 -4.46 4.58
N HIS A 70 -0.82 -3.29 3.95
CA HIS A 70 -1.79 -2.95 2.91
C HIS A 70 -1.07 -2.48 1.65
N ASP A 71 -1.62 -2.85 0.48
CA ASP A 71 -1.19 -2.29 -0.80
C ASP A 71 -2.07 -1.10 -1.20
N GLY A 72 -1.80 -0.54 -2.37
CA GLY A 72 -2.51 0.64 -2.86
C GLY A 72 -3.77 0.35 -3.67
N TRP A 73 -4.23 -0.90 -3.76
CA TRP A 73 -5.35 -1.26 -4.63
C TRP A 73 -6.66 -0.57 -4.22
N ASP A 74 -7.06 -0.68 -2.97
CA ASP A 74 -8.29 -0.04 -2.49
C ASP A 74 -8.19 1.49 -2.55
N TYR A 75 -7.02 2.04 -2.24
CA TYR A 75 -6.75 3.47 -2.38
C TYR A 75 -6.94 3.93 -3.82
N PHE A 76 -6.41 3.18 -4.78
CA PHE A 76 -6.56 3.45 -6.21
C PHE A 76 -8.03 3.43 -6.64
N LEU A 77 -8.77 2.39 -6.28
CA LEU A 77 -10.18 2.26 -6.63
C LEU A 77 -11.04 3.36 -6.01
N LEU A 78 -10.84 3.64 -4.73
CA LEU A 78 -11.58 4.69 -4.03
C LEU A 78 -11.26 6.07 -4.60
N GLY A 79 -10.00 6.35 -4.90
CA GLY A 79 -9.59 7.62 -5.49
C GLY A 79 -10.25 7.88 -6.84
N TRP A 80 -10.18 6.92 -7.76
CA TRP A 80 -10.79 7.06 -9.08
C TRP A 80 -12.31 7.06 -9.02
N SER A 81 -12.91 6.24 -8.15
CA SER A 81 -14.36 6.22 -7.97
C SER A 81 -14.88 7.55 -7.47
N SER A 82 -14.17 8.18 -6.54
CA SER A 82 -14.53 9.51 -6.02
C SER A 82 -14.42 10.59 -7.10
N VAL A 83 -13.40 10.52 -7.97
CA VAL A 83 -13.28 11.42 -9.12
C VAL A 83 -14.44 11.24 -10.06
N MET A 84 -14.82 10.02 -10.39
CA MET A 84 -15.95 9.74 -11.27
C MET A 84 -17.28 10.23 -10.69
N GLU A 85 -17.48 10.04 -9.39
CA GLU A 85 -18.65 10.55 -8.67
C GLU A 85 -18.78 12.07 -8.85
N GLU A 86 -17.68 12.78 -8.66
CA GLU A 86 -17.62 14.23 -8.76
C GLU A 86 -17.86 14.71 -10.20
N VAL A 87 -17.23 14.05 -11.18
CA VAL A 87 -17.31 14.45 -12.60
C VAL A 87 -18.65 14.11 -13.23
N PHE A 88 -19.20 12.94 -12.92
CA PHE A 88 -20.44 12.44 -13.54
C PHE A 88 -21.69 12.68 -12.68
N HIS A 89 -21.55 13.28 -11.51
CA HIS A 89 -22.66 13.66 -10.61
C HIS A 89 -23.57 12.49 -10.23
N PHE A 90 -22.99 11.35 -9.83
CA PHE A 90 -23.73 10.25 -9.25
C PHE A 90 -23.28 10.00 -7.80
N GLU A 91 -24.07 9.26 -7.04
CA GLU A 91 -23.74 8.91 -5.67
C GLU A 91 -23.01 7.54 -5.63
N LEU A 92 -21.84 7.51 -4.99
CA LEU A 92 -21.07 6.29 -4.79
C LEU A 92 -21.59 5.53 -3.56
N THR A 93 -22.55 4.63 -3.79
CA THR A 93 -23.12 3.79 -2.75
C THR A 93 -22.21 2.60 -2.41
N GLU A 94 -22.42 1.96 -1.26
CA GLU A 94 -21.70 0.73 -0.89
C GLU A 94 -21.91 -0.38 -1.93
N SER A 95 -23.13 -0.50 -2.44
CA SER A 95 -23.47 -1.48 -3.48
C SER A 95 -22.70 -1.23 -4.77
N LEU A 96 -22.65 0.02 -5.23
CA LEU A 96 -21.91 0.40 -6.43
C LEU A 96 -20.41 0.18 -6.24
N MET A 97 -19.87 0.54 -5.07
CA MET A 97 -18.45 0.32 -4.75
C MET A 97 -18.10 -1.17 -4.74
N SER A 98 -18.98 -2.01 -4.20
CA SER A 98 -18.81 -3.45 -4.22
C SER A 98 -18.78 -4.00 -5.65
N GLN A 99 -19.66 -3.54 -6.53
CA GLN A 99 -19.67 -3.92 -7.95
C GLN A 99 -18.40 -3.46 -8.66
N LEU A 100 -17.92 -2.26 -8.40
CA LEU A 100 -16.68 -1.75 -8.98
C LEU A 100 -15.46 -2.58 -8.57
N LYS A 101 -15.38 -2.95 -7.30
CA LYS A 101 -14.31 -3.83 -6.79
C LYS A 101 -14.34 -5.20 -7.48
N GLN A 102 -15.51 -5.78 -7.65
CA GLN A 102 -15.68 -7.05 -8.33
C GLN A 102 -15.26 -6.98 -9.81
N THR A 103 -15.69 -5.93 -10.49
CA THR A 103 -15.39 -5.72 -11.91
C THR A 103 -13.90 -5.47 -12.14
N ALA A 104 -13.26 -4.72 -11.25
CA ALA A 104 -11.86 -4.37 -11.37
C ALA A 104 -10.91 -5.49 -10.93
N LYS A 105 -11.38 -6.46 -10.16
CA LYS A 105 -10.55 -7.52 -9.57
C LYS A 105 -9.65 -8.24 -10.57
N PRO A 106 -10.12 -8.65 -11.79
CA PRO A 106 -9.25 -9.29 -12.76
C PRO A 106 -8.10 -8.41 -13.25
N LEU A 107 -8.24 -7.10 -13.19
CA LEU A 107 -7.23 -6.14 -13.65
C LEU A 107 -6.08 -5.97 -12.67
N ARG A 108 -6.29 -6.37 -11.42
CA ARG A 108 -5.29 -6.21 -10.36
C ARG A 108 -3.97 -6.93 -10.65
N ASN A 109 -4.04 -8.04 -11.36
CA ASN A 109 -2.91 -8.92 -11.63
C ASN A 109 -2.17 -8.59 -12.94
N GLU A 110 -2.53 -7.50 -13.58
CA GLU A 110 -1.86 -7.05 -14.82
C GLU A 110 -0.64 -6.16 -14.57
#